data_51b11131038869eae197c7f3c07f25b1
#
_entry.id   51b11131038869eae197c7f3c07f25b1
#
_cell.length_a   1.000
_cell.length_b   1.000
_cell.length_c   1.000
_cell.angle_alpha   90.00
_cell.angle_beta   90.00
_cell.angle_gamma   90.00
#
_symmetry.space_group_name_H-M   'P 1'
#
loop_
_entity.id
_entity.type
_entity.pdbx_description
1 polymer ?
#
loop_
_entity_poly.entity_id
_entity_poly.type
_entity_poly.pdbx_seq_one_letter_code
_entity_poly.pdbx_strand_id
1 'polypeptide(L)'
;MKTLIVLVMGILAGSMGCMAQTSQDTTIVVNNAHKVTIEKTQRSLAVKVEGSAENPSYFYSHQMEVDTTASVITTEKNADWDFTIPFVGKKKKSRKYFITRDITSISIGMVNAVKGSDPLNIDMGASYEVSIDNVVRTFYNLTPSTSVSIGAGVRWRNYRMTGNTRFVKEANNLVLDNYPEGADVKFSRLKTFSISVPVMFNQAINHHVAISLGTVINTNTYGSLKTRYTLGDEKMVEKSKNIHQNRTTVDFTAILRFKQIGIYAKYSPSNVLNTEFGPKFNSYSAGISLYLW
;
A
#
# COMPACT_ATOMS: atom_id res chain seq x y z
N MET A 1 10.07 19.41 4.80
CA MET A 1 8.75 18.85 4.44
C MET A 1 8.40 18.99 2.95
N LYS A 2 8.58 20.15 2.32
CA LYS A 2 8.36 20.33 0.85
C LYS A 2 9.25 19.39 -0.01
N THR A 3 10.50 19.17 0.40
CA THR A 3 11.49 18.32 -0.30
C THR A 3 11.12 16.82 -0.28
N LEU A 4 10.49 16.33 0.78
CA LEU A 4 10.11 14.92 0.89
C LEU A 4 8.92 14.57 -0.03
N ILE A 5 7.96 15.49 -0.15
CA ILE A 5 6.80 15.33 -1.05
C ILE A 5 7.25 15.33 -2.51
N VAL A 6 8.23 16.19 -2.86
CA VAL A 6 8.81 16.24 -4.20
C VAL A 6 9.57 14.94 -4.52
N LEU A 7 10.26 14.34 -3.52
CA LEU A 7 10.98 13.08 -3.72
C LEU A 7 10.02 11.91 -3.97
N VAL A 8 8.92 11.82 -3.21
CA VAL A 8 7.90 10.77 -3.39
C VAL A 8 7.14 10.94 -4.70
N MET A 9 6.82 12.18 -5.08
CA MET A 9 6.22 12.46 -6.39
C MET A 9 7.22 12.25 -7.54
N GLY A 10 8.51 12.56 -7.34
CA GLY A 10 9.56 12.29 -8.31
C GLY A 10 9.77 10.79 -8.59
N ILE A 11 9.66 9.94 -7.56
CA ILE A 11 9.73 8.48 -7.71
C ILE A 11 8.49 7.94 -8.44
N LEU A 12 7.31 8.49 -8.18
CA LEU A 12 6.07 8.12 -8.88
C LEU A 12 6.05 8.61 -10.34
N ALA A 13 6.59 9.80 -10.62
CA ALA A 13 6.68 10.35 -11.97
C ALA A 13 7.80 9.65 -12.79
N GLY A 14 8.91 9.26 -12.15
CA GLY A 14 10.00 8.52 -12.80
C GLY A 14 9.61 7.12 -13.25
N SER A 15 8.64 6.48 -12.59
CA SER A 15 8.13 5.17 -13.01
C SER A 15 7.11 5.21 -14.15
N MET A 16 6.51 6.36 -14.44
CA MET A 16 5.61 6.54 -15.59
C MET A 16 6.30 7.02 -16.86
N GLY A 17 7.56 7.45 -16.78
CA GLY A 17 8.32 8.00 -17.91
C GLY A 17 9.03 6.99 -18.79
N CYS A 18 8.96 5.70 -18.52
CA CYS A 18 9.69 4.66 -19.26
C CYS A 18 8.81 3.88 -20.23
N MET A 19 7.99 4.57 -21.03
CA MET A 19 7.25 4.01 -22.17
C MET A 19 7.41 4.87 -23.43
N ALA A 20 8.64 5.27 -23.71
CA ALA A 20 9.02 5.74 -25.05
C ALA A 20 10.36 5.12 -25.40
N GLN A 21 10.31 3.86 -25.84
CA GLN A 21 11.47 3.20 -26.42
C GLN A 21 11.61 3.70 -27.86
N THR A 22 12.45 4.72 -28.05
CA THR A 22 13.07 4.96 -29.36
C THR A 22 13.92 3.73 -29.66
N SER A 23 13.68 3.10 -30.80
CA SER A 23 14.50 2.02 -31.33
C SER A 23 15.93 2.51 -31.52
N GLN A 24 16.78 2.31 -30.51
CA GLN A 24 18.22 2.36 -30.71
C GLN A 24 18.64 1.01 -31.25
N ASP A 25 19.35 1.00 -32.36
CA ASP A 25 20.06 -0.18 -32.87
C ASP A 25 20.98 -0.70 -31.77
N THR A 26 20.54 -1.71 -31.04
CA THR A 26 21.33 -2.32 -29.97
C THR A 26 22.09 -3.49 -30.59
N THR A 27 23.39 -3.32 -30.80
CA THR A 27 24.25 -4.44 -31.21
C THR A 27 24.55 -5.29 -29.98
N ILE A 28 24.00 -6.50 -29.95
CA ILE A 28 24.28 -7.51 -28.92
C ILE A 28 25.43 -8.37 -29.43
N VAL A 29 26.58 -8.32 -28.76
CA VAL A 29 27.72 -9.19 -29.06
C VAL A 29 27.74 -10.34 -28.06
N VAL A 30 27.51 -11.55 -28.54
CA VAL A 30 27.61 -12.77 -27.72
C VAL A 30 28.89 -13.48 -28.10
N ASN A 31 29.89 -13.47 -27.21
CA ASN A 31 31.14 -14.18 -27.42
C ASN A 31 30.98 -15.66 -27.10
N ASN A 32 31.46 -16.54 -27.98
CA ASN A 32 31.48 -18.01 -27.79
C ASN A 32 30.11 -18.61 -27.44
N ALA A 33 29.08 -18.27 -28.22
CA ALA A 33 27.79 -18.95 -28.10
C ALA A 33 27.92 -20.45 -28.39
N HIS A 34 27.30 -21.30 -27.56
CA HIS A 34 27.31 -22.74 -27.79
C HIS A 34 26.44 -23.16 -28.99
N LYS A 35 25.34 -22.45 -29.20
CA LYS A 35 24.44 -22.69 -30.32
C LYS A 35 23.76 -21.42 -30.76
N VAL A 36 23.80 -21.12 -32.05
CA VAL A 36 23.02 -20.05 -32.66
C VAL A 36 22.11 -20.72 -33.69
N THR A 37 20.81 -20.49 -33.53
CA THR A 37 19.78 -21.00 -34.46
C THR A 37 19.12 -19.83 -35.16
N ILE A 38 19.14 -19.83 -36.48
CA ILE A 38 18.45 -18.82 -37.32
C ILE A 38 17.31 -19.53 -38.03
N GLU A 39 16.09 -19.19 -37.70
CA GLU A 39 14.88 -19.71 -38.32
C GLU A 39 14.30 -18.64 -39.26
N LYS A 40 14.23 -18.91 -40.54
CA LYS A 40 13.64 -18.01 -41.54
C LYS A 40 12.38 -18.64 -42.10
N THR A 41 11.26 -17.96 -41.93
CA THR A 41 9.97 -18.29 -42.56
C THR A 41 9.62 -17.22 -43.58
N GLN A 42 8.60 -17.41 -44.41
CA GLN A 42 8.22 -16.41 -45.43
C GLN A 42 7.86 -15.03 -44.84
N ARG A 43 7.46 -14.97 -43.56
CA ARG A 43 7.02 -13.74 -42.87
C ARG A 43 7.76 -13.43 -41.56
N SER A 44 8.69 -14.28 -41.13
CA SER A 44 9.41 -14.06 -39.89
C SER A 44 10.88 -14.52 -39.98
N LEU A 45 11.73 -13.80 -39.24
CA LEU A 45 13.11 -14.17 -38.99
C LEU A 45 13.28 -14.26 -37.47
N ALA A 46 13.66 -15.41 -36.96
CA ALA A 46 13.96 -15.61 -35.56
C ALA A 46 15.44 -15.98 -35.36
N VAL A 47 16.11 -15.30 -34.48
CA VAL A 47 17.49 -15.59 -34.06
C VAL A 47 17.43 -16.04 -32.60
N LYS A 48 17.91 -17.24 -32.32
CA LYS A 48 18.01 -17.83 -30.98
C LYS A 48 19.48 -18.08 -30.68
N VAL A 49 19.95 -17.64 -29.51
CA VAL A 49 21.30 -17.88 -29.00
C VAL A 49 21.20 -18.64 -27.69
N GLU A 50 21.81 -19.82 -27.61
CA GLU A 50 21.76 -20.71 -26.45
C GLU A 50 23.18 -20.94 -25.93
N GLY A 51 23.40 -20.65 -24.65
CA GLY A 51 24.65 -20.83 -23.95
C GLY A 51 25.76 -19.87 -24.40
N SER A 52 26.63 -19.51 -23.48
CA SER A 52 27.91 -18.84 -23.76
C SER A 52 29.00 -19.49 -22.91
N ALA A 53 30.27 -19.24 -23.24
CA ALA A 53 31.40 -19.77 -22.47
C ALA A 53 31.38 -19.34 -20.99
N GLU A 54 30.80 -18.19 -20.69
CA GLU A 54 30.68 -17.62 -19.34
C GLU A 54 29.36 -18.00 -18.66
N ASN A 55 28.31 -18.28 -19.43
CA ASN A 55 26.98 -18.66 -18.89
C ASN A 55 26.31 -19.72 -19.77
N PRO A 56 26.44 -21.02 -19.39
CA PRO A 56 25.82 -22.12 -20.13
C PRO A 56 24.27 -22.06 -20.17
N SER A 57 23.65 -21.30 -19.27
CA SER A 57 22.19 -21.12 -19.20
C SER A 57 21.72 -19.87 -19.95
N TYR A 58 22.60 -19.18 -20.66
CA TYR A 58 22.23 -18.00 -21.44
C TYR A 58 21.26 -18.40 -22.55
N PHE A 59 20.18 -17.64 -22.67
CA PHE A 59 19.20 -17.79 -23.74
C PHE A 59 18.76 -16.42 -24.22
N TYR A 60 18.96 -16.18 -25.51
CA TYR A 60 18.45 -14.99 -26.19
C TYR A 60 17.61 -15.42 -27.38
N SER A 61 16.45 -14.83 -27.58
CA SER A 61 15.58 -15.06 -28.74
C SER A 61 15.04 -13.73 -29.23
N HIS A 62 15.33 -13.44 -30.48
CA HIS A 62 14.80 -12.26 -31.17
C HIS A 62 14.02 -12.71 -32.39
N GLN A 63 12.76 -12.30 -32.50
CA GLN A 63 11.89 -12.63 -33.61
C GLN A 63 11.40 -11.33 -34.27
N MET A 64 11.65 -11.22 -35.58
CA MET A 64 11.15 -10.16 -36.41
C MET A 64 10.07 -10.72 -37.34
N GLU A 65 8.90 -10.14 -37.32
CA GLU A 65 7.86 -10.40 -38.32
C GLU A 65 7.93 -9.31 -39.38
N VAL A 66 8.08 -9.73 -40.65
CA VAL A 66 8.09 -8.82 -41.80
C VAL A 66 6.72 -8.90 -42.44
N ASP A 67 5.86 -7.96 -42.15
CA ASP A 67 4.59 -7.82 -42.86
C ASP A 67 4.80 -6.91 -44.07
N THR A 68 4.12 -7.21 -45.18
CA THR A 68 4.20 -6.49 -46.46
C THR A 68 3.63 -5.08 -46.41
N THR A 69 3.09 -4.65 -45.25
CA THR A 69 2.57 -3.33 -44.96
C THR A 69 3.34 -2.63 -43.83
N ALA A 70 4.67 -2.57 -43.90
CA ALA A 70 5.54 -1.64 -43.16
C ALA A 70 5.42 -1.58 -41.63
N SER A 71 5.07 -2.65 -40.93
CA SER A 71 5.21 -2.72 -39.47
C SER A 71 6.07 -3.91 -39.05
N VAL A 72 7.25 -3.61 -38.51
CA VAL A 72 8.13 -4.57 -37.84
C VAL A 72 7.70 -4.73 -36.41
N ILE A 73 7.13 -5.86 -36.03
CA ILE A 73 6.82 -6.18 -34.63
C ILE A 73 8.02 -6.95 -34.05
N THR A 74 8.76 -6.32 -33.16
CA THR A 74 9.88 -6.94 -32.47
C THR A 74 9.44 -7.41 -31.08
N THR A 75 9.53 -8.71 -30.84
CA THR A 75 9.27 -9.28 -29.51
C THR A 75 10.58 -9.78 -28.91
N GLU A 76 11.12 -9.06 -27.94
CA GLU A 76 12.28 -9.49 -27.15
C GLU A 76 11.81 -10.25 -25.92
N LYS A 77 12.29 -11.48 -25.76
CA LYS A 77 12.20 -12.23 -24.50
C LYS A 77 13.60 -12.33 -23.91
N ASN A 78 13.91 -11.45 -22.96
CA ASN A 78 15.10 -11.59 -22.14
C ASN A 78 14.82 -12.59 -21.02
N ALA A 79 15.64 -13.63 -20.94
CA ALA A 79 15.66 -14.49 -19.79
C ALA A 79 16.24 -13.70 -18.59
N ASP A 80 15.60 -13.87 -17.45
CA ASP A 80 15.87 -13.15 -16.20
C ASP A 80 17.37 -12.94 -15.92
N TRP A 81 17.76 -11.72 -15.62
CA TRP A 81 19.06 -11.38 -15.11
C TRP A 81 19.26 -12.08 -13.77
N ASP A 82 20.04 -13.16 -13.74
CA ASP A 82 20.46 -13.84 -12.52
C ASP A 82 21.62 -13.05 -11.89
N PHE A 83 21.29 -12.10 -11.00
CA PHE A 83 22.29 -11.50 -10.13
C PHE A 83 22.72 -12.52 -9.07
N THR A 84 23.83 -13.20 -9.29
CA THR A 84 24.42 -14.10 -8.31
C THR A 84 25.20 -13.28 -7.28
N ILE A 85 24.63 -13.09 -6.09
CA ILE A 85 25.37 -12.56 -4.94
C ILE A 85 26.36 -13.65 -4.47
N PRO A 86 27.68 -13.37 -4.37
CA PRO A 86 28.72 -14.39 -4.19
C PRO A 86 28.75 -15.10 -2.81
N PHE A 87 27.72 -15.01 -2.00
CA PHE A 87 27.62 -15.67 -0.69
C PHE A 87 26.34 -16.47 -0.46
N VAL A 88 25.50 -16.70 -1.47
CA VAL A 88 24.29 -17.52 -1.34
C VAL A 88 24.47 -18.85 -2.04
N GLY A 89 24.47 -19.94 -1.25
CA GLY A 89 24.69 -21.31 -1.71
C GLY A 89 23.76 -21.76 -2.85
N LYS A 90 24.19 -22.79 -3.58
CA LYS A 90 23.55 -23.37 -4.78
C LYS A 90 22.03 -23.47 -4.67
N LYS A 91 21.33 -22.80 -5.60
CA LYS A 91 19.86 -22.81 -5.71
C LYS A 91 19.35 -24.25 -5.90
N LYS A 92 18.66 -24.80 -4.90
CA LYS A 92 17.66 -25.86 -5.12
C LYS A 92 16.62 -25.28 -6.08
N LYS A 93 16.20 -26.02 -7.13
CA LYS A 93 15.08 -25.64 -8.01
C LYS A 93 13.88 -25.28 -7.14
N SER A 94 13.68 -24.00 -6.90
CA SER A 94 12.58 -23.46 -6.11
C SER A 94 11.32 -23.63 -6.93
N ARG A 95 10.31 -24.32 -6.40
CA ARG A 95 8.96 -24.27 -6.93
C ARG A 95 8.56 -22.80 -6.97
N LYS A 96 8.21 -22.28 -8.17
CA LYS A 96 7.75 -20.91 -8.35
C LYS A 96 6.44 -20.74 -7.57
N TYR A 97 6.50 -20.21 -6.37
CA TYR A 97 5.33 -19.72 -5.65
C TYR A 97 5.03 -18.36 -6.23
N PHE A 98 3.94 -18.25 -6.98
CA PHE A 98 3.45 -16.94 -7.41
C PHE A 98 2.76 -16.31 -6.20
N ILE A 99 3.31 -15.22 -5.68
CA ILE A 99 2.53 -14.30 -4.87
C ILE A 99 1.46 -13.78 -5.83
N THR A 100 0.21 -14.13 -5.58
CA THR A 100 -0.91 -13.69 -6.39
C THR A 100 -0.82 -12.17 -6.52
N ARG A 101 -0.87 -11.64 -7.74
CA ARG A 101 -0.84 -10.22 -8.03
C ARG A 101 -2.20 -9.58 -7.70
N ASP A 102 -2.69 -9.81 -6.50
CA ASP A 102 -3.92 -9.18 -6.04
C ASP A 102 -3.66 -7.70 -5.91
N ILE A 103 -4.31 -6.94 -6.74
CA ILE A 103 -3.97 -5.55 -6.93
C ILE A 103 -4.61 -4.71 -5.84
N THR A 104 -5.87 -4.93 -5.54
CA THR A 104 -6.65 -4.09 -4.62
C THR A 104 -7.18 -4.89 -3.46
N SER A 105 -7.20 -4.30 -2.26
CA SER A 105 -7.87 -4.87 -1.10
C SER A 105 -8.81 -3.88 -0.44
N ILE A 106 -9.96 -4.37 -0.01
CA ILE A 106 -10.90 -3.63 0.83
C ILE A 106 -10.75 -4.16 2.24
N SER A 107 -10.52 -3.29 3.20
CA SER A 107 -10.34 -3.66 4.60
C SER A 107 -11.36 -2.95 5.48
N ILE A 108 -11.88 -3.69 6.45
CA ILE A 108 -12.73 -3.16 7.50
C ILE A 108 -12.23 -3.68 8.86
N GLY A 109 -12.21 -2.84 9.86
CA GLY A 109 -11.77 -3.20 11.20
C GLY A 109 -12.21 -2.21 12.24
N MET A 110 -11.91 -2.58 13.47
CA MET A 110 -12.13 -1.74 14.65
C MET A 110 -10.87 -0.91 14.91
N VAL A 111 -11.06 0.29 15.43
CA VAL A 111 -9.97 1.20 15.80
C VAL A 111 -10.17 1.68 17.22
N ASN A 112 -9.05 1.83 17.98
CA ASN A 112 -9.09 2.35 19.32
C ASN A 112 -7.86 3.25 19.60
N ALA A 113 -7.91 4.02 20.68
CA ALA A 113 -6.79 4.78 21.19
C ALA A 113 -5.89 3.90 22.08
N VAL A 114 -4.57 4.04 21.98
CA VAL A 114 -3.60 3.33 22.83
C VAL A 114 -3.25 4.16 24.07
N LYS A 115 -2.91 5.39 23.87
CA LYS A 115 -2.55 6.35 24.93
C LYS A 115 -3.28 7.64 24.61
N GLY A 116 -4.20 8.01 25.45
CA GLY A 116 -4.94 9.26 25.35
C GLY A 116 -4.71 10.13 26.57
N SER A 117 -4.91 11.44 26.41
CA SER A 117 -5.05 12.34 27.54
C SER A 117 -6.36 12.00 28.27
N ASP A 118 -6.34 11.88 29.59
CA ASP A 118 -7.58 11.79 30.34
C ASP A 118 -8.42 13.06 30.13
N PRO A 119 -9.72 12.95 29.94
CA PRO A 119 -10.61 11.80 30.02
C PRO A 119 -10.98 11.17 28.67
N LEU A 120 -10.05 11.03 27.72
CA LEU A 120 -10.33 10.43 26.40
C LEU A 120 -10.68 8.94 26.54
N ASN A 121 -11.88 8.57 26.11
CA ASN A 121 -12.36 7.19 26.09
C ASN A 121 -12.97 6.86 24.74
N ILE A 122 -12.15 6.32 23.84
CA ILE A 122 -12.59 5.84 22.53
C ILE A 122 -13.19 4.45 22.70
N ASP A 123 -14.43 4.29 22.26
CA ASP A 123 -15.15 3.02 22.27
C ASP A 123 -14.77 2.20 21.04
N MET A 124 -14.00 1.12 21.23
CA MET A 124 -13.53 0.25 20.16
C MET A 124 -14.70 -0.40 19.40
N GLY A 125 -15.76 -0.80 20.08
CA GLY A 125 -16.93 -1.44 19.47
C GLY A 125 -17.74 -0.51 18.56
N ALA A 126 -17.66 0.80 18.83
CA ALA A 126 -18.35 1.83 18.04
C ALA A 126 -17.45 2.54 17.04
N SER A 127 -16.15 2.29 17.07
CA SER A 127 -15.14 2.92 16.23
C SER A 127 -14.68 1.98 15.13
N TYR A 128 -14.52 2.49 13.92
CA TYR A 128 -14.16 1.65 12.79
C TYR A 128 -13.15 2.31 11.84
N GLU A 129 -12.40 1.47 11.16
CA GLU A 129 -11.55 1.83 10.02
C GLU A 129 -12.08 1.12 8.77
N VAL A 130 -12.13 1.85 7.65
CA VAL A 130 -12.34 1.28 6.32
C VAL A 130 -11.23 1.76 5.43
N SER A 131 -10.61 0.88 4.66
CA SER A 131 -9.62 1.26 3.67
C SER A 131 -9.80 0.51 2.36
N ILE A 132 -9.38 1.17 1.28
CA ILE A 132 -9.16 0.57 -0.02
C ILE A 132 -7.67 0.75 -0.27
N ASP A 133 -6.91 -0.32 -0.08
CA ASP A 133 -5.46 -0.30 -0.20
C ASP A 133 -5.04 -0.88 -1.56
N ASN A 134 -3.87 -0.45 -2.06
CA ASN A 134 -3.28 -0.94 -3.30
C ASN A 134 -4.16 -0.76 -4.55
N VAL A 135 -4.84 0.37 -4.68
CA VAL A 135 -5.53 0.76 -5.92
C VAL A 135 -4.54 0.78 -7.10
N VAL A 136 -3.33 1.25 -6.81
CA VAL A 136 -2.15 1.09 -7.67
C VAL A 136 -1.07 0.46 -6.81
N ARG A 137 -0.35 -0.53 -7.35
CA ARG A 137 0.72 -1.22 -6.64
C ARG A 137 1.83 -1.65 -7.60
N THR A 138 3.07 -1.49 -7.17
CA THR A 138 4.23 -2.06 -7.84
C THR A 138 4.96 -3.02 -6.89
N PHE A 139 5.65 -4.02 -7.47
CA PHE A 139 6.39 -5.03 -6.73
C PHE A 139 7.82 -5.11 -7.22
N TYR A 140 8.69 -5.38 -6.30
CA TYR A 140 10.04 -5.83 -6.59
C TYR A 140 10.26 -7.21 -5.96
N ASN A 141 10.44 -8.24 -6.77
CA ASN A 141 10.65 -9.60 -6.31
C ASN A 141 12.10 -9.80 -5.90
N LEU A 142 12.33 -10.12 -4.62
CA LEU A 142 13.64 -10.47 -4.07
C LEU A 142 13.95 -11.96 -4.29
N THR A 143 12.92 -12.79 -4.15
CA THR A 143 12.97 -14.24 -4.39
C THR A 143 11.63 -14.69 -4.98
N PRO A 144 11.48 -15.95 -5.43
CA PRO A 144 10.19 -16.46 -5.90
C PRO A 144 9.04 -16.38 -4.87
N SER A 145 9.37 -16.27 -3.58
CA SER A 145 8.40 -16.22 -2.48
C SER A 145 8.41 -14.91 -1.70
N THR A 146 9.37 -14.02 -1.98
CA THR A 146 9.58 -12.79 -1.21
C THR A 146 9.54 -11.59 -2.13
N SER A 147 8.79 -10.56 -1.77
CA SER A 147 8.76 -9.30 -2.52
C SER A 147 8.61 -8.09 -1.60
N VAL A 148 9.08 -6.96 -2.09
CA VAL A 148 8.75 -5.65 -1.54
C VAL A 148 7.74 -5.01 -2.45
N SER A 149 6.76 -4.33 -1.89
CA SER A 149 5.74 -3.62 -2.67
C SER A 149 5.51 -2.23 -2.13
N ILE A 150 5.20 -1.32 -3.04
CA ILE A 150 4.70 0.01 -2.74
C ILE A 150 3.38 0.22 -3.46
N GLY A 151 2.43 0.85 -2.81
CA GLY A 151 1.10 1.07 -3.37
C GLY A 151 0.52 2.42 -3.02
N ALA A 152 -0.70 2.66 -3.47
CA ALA A 152 -1.52 3.80 -3.08
C ALA A 152 -2.92 3.32 -2.69
N GLY A 153 -3.54 4.02 -1.76
CA GLY A 153 -4.88 3.71 -1.28
C GLY A 153 -5.54 4.87 -0.58
N VAL A 154 -6.74 4.64 -0.08
CA VAL A 154 -7.51 5.61 0.69
C VAL A 154 -8.03 4.97 1.97
N ARG A 155 -8.18 5.77 3.01
CA ARG A 155 -8.55 5.29 4.33
C ARG A 155 -9.47 6.25 5.04
N TRP A 156 -10.49 5.71 5.70
CA TRP A 156 -11.41 6.39 6.59
C TRP A 156 -11.28 5.81 7.98
N ARG A 157 -11.03 6.64 8.99
CA ARG A 157 -11.06 6.27 10.41
C ARG A 157 -12.12 7.06 11.13
N ASN A 158 -12.81 6.39 12.01
CA ASN A 158 -13.89 6.94 12.81
C ASN A 158 -13.66 6.58 14.28
N TYR A 159 -13.23 7.57 15.05
CA TYR A 159 -13.02 7.44 16.49
C TYR A 159 -14.26 7.93 17.20
N ARG A 160 -14.93 7.05 17.92
CA ARG A 160 -16.19 7.36 18.59
C ARG A 160 -16.08 7.20 20.10
N MET A 161 -16.60 8.18 20.82
CA MET A 161 -16.78 8.18 22.27
C MET A 161 -18.29 8.01 22.56
N THR A 162 -18.61 7.13 23.49
CA THR A 162 -19.99 6.85 23.92
C THR A 162 -20.21 7.15 25.40
N GLY A 163 -19.13 7.53 26.13
CA GLY A 163 -19.19 7.94 27.54
C GLY A 163 -19.63 9.38 27.74
N ASN A 164 -19.49 9.86 28.98
CA ASN A 164 -19.95 11.19 29.38
C ASN A 164 -19.09 12.36 28.88
N THR A 165 -17.95 12.07 28.27
CA THR A 165 -17.07 13.08 27.67
C THR A 165 -17.26 13.16 26.17
N ARG A 166 -17.06 14.37 25.62
CA ARG A 166 -17.18 14.68 24.20
C ARG A 166 -16.02 15.52 23.72
N PHE A 167 -15.77 15.49 22.43
CA PHE A 167 -14.92 16.48 21.77
C PHE A 167 -15.73 17.76 21.54
N VAL A 168 -15.17 18.88 21.96
CA VAL A 168 -15.72 20.22 21.75
C VAL A 168 -14.66 21.05 21.03
N LYS A 169 -15.09 21.83 20.04
CA LYS A 169 -14.22 22.78 19.37
C LYS A 169 -14.43 24.17 20.00
N GLU A 170 -13.43 24.65 20.73
CA GLU A 170 -13.37 25.98 21.33
C GLU A 170 -12.41 26.83 20.53
N ALA A 171 -12.96 27.85 19.84
CA ALA A 171 -12.19 28.69 18.93
C ALA A 171 -11.35 27.85 17.93
N ASN A 172 -10.05 27.75 18.18
CA ASN A 172 -9.11 27.01 17.34
C ASN A 172 -8.69 25.65 17.93
N ASN A 173 -9.02 25.38 19.18
CA ASN A 173 -8.62 24.18 19.90
C ASN A 173 -9.72 23.13 19.92
N LEU A 174 -9.32 21.86 19.96
CA LEU A 174 -10.20 20.75 20.22
C LEU A 174 -9.95 20.26 21.65
N VAL A 175 -10.94 20.42 22.52
CA VAL A 175 -10.86 20.04 23.93
C VAL A 175 -11.79 18.87 24.23
N LEU A 176 -11.53 18.21 25.36
CA LEU A 176 -12.44 17.20 25.92
C LEU A 176 -13.26 17.86 27.02
N ASP A 177 -14.56 17.79 26.90
CA ASP A 177 -15.50 18.38 27.86
C ASP A 177 -16.62 17.38 28.17
N ASN A 178 -17.30 17.59 29.29
CA ASN A 178 -18.46 16.79 29.64
C ASN A 178 -19.71 17.25 28.86
N TYR A 179 -20.67 16.34 28.71
CA TYR A 179 -21.97 16.73 28.24
C TYR A 179 -22.69 17.60 29.31
N PRO A 180 -23.62 18.47 28.87
CA PRO A 180 -24.48 19.20 29.79
C PRO A 180 -25.22 18.26 30.75
N GLU A 181 -25.50 18.72 31.94
CA GLU A 181 -26.23 17.94 32.93
C GLU A 181 -27.63 17.58 32.42
N GLY A 182 -28.05 16.34 32.60
CA GLY A 182 -29.32 15.80 32.05
C GLY A 182 -29.30 15.46 30.59
N ALA A 183 -28.15 15.52 29.90
CA ALA A 183 -28.06 15.13 28.48
C ALA A 183 -28.14 13.62 28.30
N ASP A 184 -29.02 13.15 27.42
CA ASP A 184 -29.03 11.77 26.90
C ASP A 184 -27.98 11.65 25.78
N VAL A 185 -26.84 11.03 26.10
CA VAL A 185 -25.66 10.92 25.25
C VAL A 185 -25.87 9.90 24.14
N LYS A 186 -25.64 10.30 22.90
CA LYS A 186 -25.63 9.37 21.76
C LYS A 186 -24.21 9.06 21.31
N PHE A 187 -23.39 10.04 20.99
CA PHE A 187 -21.98 9.88 20.67
C PHE A 187 -21.26 11.22 20.43
N SER A 188 -19.96 11.23 20.63
CA SER A 188 -19.04 12.20 20.05
C SER A 188 -18.05 11.47 19.11
N ARG A 189 -17.88 11.95 17.88
CA ARG A 189 -17.16 11.25 16.84
C ARG A 189 -16.20 12.14 16.09
N LEU A 190 -14.95 11.72 16.02
CA LEU A 190 -13.90 12.30 15.21
C LEU A 190 -13.67 11.41 13.98
N LYS A 191 -13.77 11.97 12.79
CA LYS A 191 -13.58 11.26 11.53
C LYS A 191 -12.40 11.86 10.78
N THR A 192 -11.51 11.00 10.25
CA THR A 192 -10.41 11.38 9.37
C THR A 192 -10.51 10.65 8.04
N PHE A 193 -10.07 11.32 6.98
CA PHE A 193 -9.87 10.72 5.66
C PHE A 193 -8.42 10.94 5.23
N SER A 194 -7.80 9.91 4.69
CA SER A 194 -6.38 9.90 4.34
C SER A 194 -6.15 9.27 2.97
N ILE A 195 -5.17 9.79 2.25
CA ILE A 195 -4.52 9.09 1.16
C ILE A 195 -3.36 8.31 1.78
N SER A 196 -3.25 7.03 1.49
CA SER A 196 -2.28 6.11 2.09
C SER A 196 -1.30 5.55 1.07
N VAL A 197 -0.05 5.44 1.48
CA VAL A 197 1.04 4.82 0.70
C VAL A 197 1.60 3.65 1.51
N PRO A 198 1.11 2.42 1.30
CA PRO A 198 1.69 1.22 1.92
C PRO A 198 3.03 0.85 1.28
N VAL A 199 4.02 0.57 2.13
CA VAL A 199 5.31 -0.03 1.77
C VAL A 199 5.42 -1.33 2.54
N MET A 200 5.36 -2.46 1.84
CA MET A 200 5.20 -3.77 2.45
C MET A 200 6.28 -4.75 2.01
N PHE A 201 6.81 -5.50 2.95
CA PHE A 201 7.56 -6.71 2.73
C PHE A 201 6.57 -7.88 2.76
N ASN A 202 6.54 -8.67 1.68
CA ASN A 202 5.60 -9.75 1.51
C ASN A 202 6.35 -11.07 1.41
N GLN A 203 5.96 -12.05 2.22
CA GLN A 203 6.50 -13.40 2.23
C GLN A 203 5.39 -14.41 1.98
N ALA A 204 5.44 -15.11 0.86
CA ALA A 204 4.58 -16.27 0.64
C ALA A 204 5.16 -17.48 1.38
N ILE A 205 4.33 -18.11 2.22
CA ILE A 205 4.67 -19.35 2.93
C ILE A 205 4.33 -20.52 2.01
N ASN A 206 3.18 -20.47 1.38
CA ASN A 206 2.74 -21.43 0.38
C ASN A 206 1.76 -20.77 -0.61
N HIS A 207 1.10 -21.56 -1.49
CA HIS A 207 0.16 -21.04 -2.48
C HIS A 207 -1.08 -20.33 -1.90
N HIS A 208 -1.39 -20.57 -0.63
CA HIS A 208 -2.59 -20.04 0.01
C HIS A 208 -2.30 -19.06 1.13
N VAL A 209 -1.11 -19.12 1.73
CA VAL A 209 -0.75 -18.35 2.92
C VAL A 209 0.40 -17.41 2.61
N ALA A 210 0.22 -16.13 2.97
CA ALA A 210 1.27 -15.13 2.90
C ALA A 210 1.23 -14.23 4.14
N ILE A 211 2.40 -13.74 4.54
CA ILE A 211 2.57 -12.73 5.58
C ILE A 211 3.10 -11.47 4.91
N SER A 212 2.53 -10.33 5.29
CA SER A 212 3.01 -9.02 4.88
C SER A 212 3.26 -8.15 6.09
N LEU A 213 4.43 -7.55 6.15
CA LEU A 213 4.84 -6.62 7.21
C LEU A 213 5.30 -5.32 6.57
N GLY A 214 4.98 -4.20 7.18
CA GLY A 214 5.44 -2.94 6.61
C GLY A 214 4.89 -1.71 7.30
N THR A 215 5.03 -0.60 6.58
CA THR A 215 4.59 0.71 7.03
C THR A 215 3.61 1.30 6.04
N VAL A 216 2.67 2.07 6.55
CA VAL A 216 1.73 2.84 5.73
C VAL A 216 1.88 4.31 6.10
N ILE A 217 2.27 5.12 5.13
CA ILE A 217 2.34 6.57 5.27
C ILE A 217 0.99 7.14 4.88
N ASN A 218 0.34 7.84 5.80
CA ASN A 218 -0.97 8.44 5.56
C ASN A 218 -0.84 9.95 5.47
N THR A 219 -1.41 10.55 4.43
CA THR A 219 -1.62 11.98 4.31
C THR A 219 -3.09 12.28 4.60
N ASN A 220 -3.36 12.83 5.79
CA ASN A 220 -4.71 13.12 6.26
C ASN A 220 -5.20 14.43 5.62
N THR A 221 -6.09 14.31 4.64
CA THR A 221 -6.58 15.44 3.85
C THR A 221 -7.85 16.08 4.41
N TYR A 222 -8.62 15.30 5.19
CA TYR A 222 -9.87 15.79 5.77
C TYR A 222 -10.07 15.26 7.18
N GLY A 223 -10.60 16.13 8.05
CA GLY A 223 -11.02 15.79 9.40
C GLY A 223 -12.32 16.50 9.78
N SER A 224 -13.17 15.82 10.54
CA SER A 224 -14.43 16.39 11.02
C SER A 224 -14.82 15.82 12.38
N LEU A 225 -15.49 16.65 13.16
CA LEU A 225 -16.11 16.33 14.43
C LEU A 225 -17.63 16.34 14.28
N LYS A 226 -18.30 15.39 14.93
CA LYS A 226 -19.75 15.37 15.08
C LYS A 226 -20.13 14.82 16.44
N THR A 227 -20.86 15.63 17.21
CA THR A 227 -21.42 15.25 18.50
C THR A 227 -22.93 15.24 18.43
N ARG A 228 -23.57 14.26 19.04
CA ARG A 228 -25.03 14.12 19.16
C ARG A 228 -25.41 13.78 20.58
N TYR A 229 -26.39 14.51 21.11
CA TYR A 229 -27.05 14.25 22.39
C TYR A 229 -28.47 14.82 22.39
N THR A 230 -29.27 14.46 23.34
CA THR A 230 -30.61 15.02 23.55
C THR A 230 -30.62 15.74 24.88
N LEU A 231 -31.12 16.96 24.95
CA LEU A 231 -31.27 17.73 26.18
C LEU A 231 -32.74 18.05 26.36
N GLY A 232 -33.37 17.46 27.37
CA GLY A 232 -34.85 17.43 27.43
C GLY A 232 -35.43 16.75 26.19
N ASP A 233 -36.30 17.43 25.45
CA ASP A 233 -36.90 16.96 24.19
C ASP A 233 -36.14 17.44 22.94
N GLU A 234 -35.09 18.24 23.10
CA GLU A 234 -34.36 18.82 21.97
C GLU A 234 -33.16 17.95 21.56
N LYS A 235 -33.08 17.65 20.26
CA LYS A 235 -31.96 16.92 19.66
C LYS A 235 -30.84 17.88 19.26
N MET A 236 -29.75 17.85 19.98
CA MET A 236 -28.56 18.65 19.73
C MET A 236 -27.59 17.94 18.78
N VAL A 237 -27.16 18.63 17.74
CA VAL A 237 -26.19 18.12 16.75
C VAL A 237 -25.13 19.18 16.49
N GLU A 238 -23.97 18.98 17.05
CA GLU A 238 -22.79 19.82 16.83
C GLU A 238 -21.92 19.23 15.73
N LYS A 239 -21.49 20.06 14.78
CA LYS A 239 -20.59 19.66 13.70
C LYS A 239 -19.49 20.69 13.54
N SER A 240 -18.24 20.21 13.46
CA SER A 240 -17.08 21.07 13.18
C SER A 240 -16.20 20.45 12.13
N LYS A 241 -15.58 21.27 11.29
CA LYS A 241 -14.53 20.92 10.34
C LYS A 241 -13.21 21.53 10.83
N ASN A 242 -12.11 21.22 10.15
CA ASN A 242 -10.79 21.73 10.48
C ASN A 242 -10.42 21.45 11.95
N ILE A 243 -10.34 20.16 12.27
CA ILE A 243 -10.07 19.67 13.62
C ILE A 243 -8.57 19.59 13.92
N HIS A 244 -7.72 20.22 13.14
CA HIS A 244 -6.26 20.17 13.25
C HIS A 244 -5.70 18.74 13.33
N GLN A 245 -6.22 17.86 12.49
CA GLN A 245 -5.66 16.50 12.34
C GLN A 245 -4.20 16.59 11.90
N ASN A 246 -3.38 15.68 12.41
CA ASN A 246 -1.98 15.59 12.01
C ASN A 246 -1.92 15.26 10.51
N ARG A 247 -1.25 16.09 9.71
CA ARG A 247 -1.24 15.97 8.25
C ARG A 247 -0.59 14.67 7.77
N THR A 248 0.45 14.24 8.46
CA THR A 248 1.16 13.02 8.09
C THR A 248 1.25 12.10 9.30
N THR A 249 0.80 10.86 9.14
CA THR A 249 0.90 9.82 10.16
C THR A 249 1.50 8.56 9.54
N VAL A 250 2.16 7.76 10.36
CA VAL A 250 2.78 6.50 9.95
C VAL A 250 2.15 5.38 10.76
N ASP A 251 1.73 4.31 10.08
CA ASP A 251 1.24 3.09 10.71
C ASP A 251 2.21 1.95 10.46
N PHE A 252 2.50 1.15 11.46
CA PHE A 252 3.10 -0.18 11.31
C PHE A 252 1.98 -1.20 11.11
N THR A 253 2.13 -2.05 10.11
CA THR A 253 1.09 -2.98 9.69
C THR A 253 1.64 -4.39 9.55
N ALA A 254 0.89 -5.35 10.09
CA ALA A 254 1.09 -6.78 9.89
C ALA A 254 -0.19 -7.37 9.30
N ILE A 255 -0.05 -8.21 8.26
CA ILE A 255 -1.16 -8.88 7.59
C ILE A 255 -0.84 -10.35 7.45
N LEU A 256 -1.73 -11.22 7.90
CA LEU A 256 -1.74 -12.64 7.60
C LEU A 256 -2.84 -12.90 6.58
N ARG A 257 -2.47 -13.35 5.39
CA ARG A 257 -3.39 -13.63 4.30
C ARG A 257 -3.56 -15.13 4.09
N PHE A 258 -4.79 -15.53 3.94
CA PHE A 258 -5.19 -16.86 3.48
C PHE A 258 -6.07 -16.72 2.24
N LYS A 259 -5.54 -17.09 1.07
CA LYS A 259 -6.19 -16.90 -0.24
C LYS A 259 -6.60 -15.42 -0.43
N GLN A 260 -7.90 -15.14 -0.50
CA GLN A 260 -8.48 -13.81 -0.72
C GLN A 260 -8.82 -13.05 0.56
N ILE A 261 -8.67 -13.69 1.73
CA ILE A 261 -8.98 -13.09 3.02
C ILE A 261 -7.68 -12.83 3.77
N GLY A 262 -7.55 -11.67 4.35
CA GLY A 262 -6.46 -11.31 5.26
C GLY A 262 -6.99 -10.85 6.61
N ILE A 263 -6.24 -11.15 7.66
CA ILE A 263 -6.42 -10.54 8.98
C ILE A 263 -5.28 -9.54 9.14
N TYR A 264 -5.58 -8.32 9.56
CA TYR A 264 -4.58 -7.31 9.77
C TYR A 264 -4.59 -6.75 11.18
N ALA A 265 -3.43 -6.31 11.62
CA ALA A 265 -3.24 -5.46 12.78
C ALA A 265 -2.36 -4.27 12.39
N LYS A 266 -2.71 -3.08 12.87
CA LYS A 266 -1.98 -1.85 12.63
C LYS A 266 -1.76 -1.11 13.96
N TYR A 267 -0.61 -0.48 14.09
CA TYR A 267 -0.29 0.42 15.17
C TYR A 267 0.20 1.75 14.61
N SER A 268 -0.43 2.83 15.02
CA SER A 268 -0.09 4.20 14.64
C SER A 268 0.58 4.92 15.81
N PRO A 269 1.91 5.05 15.84
CA PRO A 269 2.61 5.79 16.90
C PRO A 269 2.42 7.30 16.80
N SER A 270 1.96 7.78 15.63
CA SER A 270 1.69 9.19 15.41
C SER A 270 0.40 9.61 16.09
N ASN A 271 0.38 10.79 16.72
CA ASN A 271 -0.87 11.35 17.24
C ASN A 271 -1.85 11.61 16.11
N VAL A 272 -3.14 11.36 16.36
CA VAL A 272 -4.21 11.58 15.38
C VAL A 272 -4.44 13.07 15.14
N LEU A 273 -4.34 13.86 16.18
CA LEU A 273 -4.48 15.32 16.14
C LEU A 273 -3.12 16.00 16.32
N ASN A 274 -3.00 17.23 15.83
CA ASN A 274 -1.88 18.09 16.18
C ASN A 274 -1.98 18.43 17.68
N THR A 275 -0.92 18.13 18.42
CA THR A 275 -0.87 18.23 19.88
C THR A 275 -0.87 19.67 20.41
N GLU A 276 -0.70 20.66 19.55
CA GLU A 276 -0.84 22.08 19.87
C GLU A 276 -2.31 22.51 19.97
N PHE A 277 -3.22 21.80 19.29
CA PHE A 277 -4.62 22.18 19.13
C PHE A 277 -5.61 21.14 19.65
N GLY A 278 -5.14 19.98 20.11
CA GLY A 278 -6.05 18.94 20.53
C GLY A 278 -5.43 17.87 21.45
N PRO A 279 -6.27 16.98 21.99
CA PRO A 279 -5.80 15.93 22.90
C PRO A 279 -4.85 14.96 22.20
N LYS A 280 -3.84 14.53 22.94
CA LYS A 280 -2.83 13.58 22.45
C LYS A 280 -3.41 12.17 22.53
N PHE A 281 -3.43 11.46 21.42
CA PHE A 281 -3.67 10.02 21.41
C PHE A 281 -3.13 9.36 20.14
N ASN A 282 -2.66 8.15 20.32
CA ASN A 282 -2.22 7.24 19.28
C ASN A 282 -3.32 6.21 19.04
N SER A 283 -3.26 5.47 17.95
CA SER A 283 -4.29 4.48 17.66
C SER A 283 -3.72 3.13 17.25
N TYR A 284 -4.51 2.10 17.50
CA TYR A 284 -4.34 0.79 16.89
C TYR A 284 -5.63 0.38 16.21
N SER A 285 -5.52 -0.47 15.20
CA SER A 285 -6.66 -1.06 14.54
C SER A 285 -6.38 -2.53 14.20
N ALA A 286 -7.46 -3.32 14.18
CA ALA A 286 -7.42 -4.69 13.74
C ALA A 286 -8.69 -5.02 12.96
N GLY A 287 -8.59 -5.89 11.97
CA GLY A 287 -9.73 -6.21 11.12
C GLY A 287 -9.42 -7.23 10.04
N ILE A 288 -10.30 -7.25 9.05
CA ILE A 288 -10.28 -8.18 7.94
C ILE A 288 -10.07 -7.40 6.63
N SER A 289 -9.29 -7.98 5.73
CA SER A 289 -9.07 -7.48 4.38
C SER A 289 -9.57 -8.51 3.37
N LEU A 290 -10.31 -8.06 2.38
CA LEU A 290 -10.72 -8.84 1.22
C LEU A 290 -9.89 -8.40 0.02
N TYR A 291 -9.14 -9.33 -0.58
CA TYR A 291 -8.32 -9.09 -1.74
C TYR A 291 -9.13 -9.34 -3.01
N LEU A 292 -9.22 -8.30 -3.83
CA LEU A 292 -9.87 -8.35 -5.14
C LEU A 292 -8.85 -8.77 -6.19
N TRP A 293 -9.33 -9.34 -7.30
CA TRP A 293 -8.53 -9.89 -8.42
C TRP A 293 -7.68 -8.82 -9.14
#